data_6a06ad02bb144fe6c6d56d2858ed1816
#
_entry.id   6a06ad02bb144fe6c6d56d2858ed1816
#
_cell.length_a   1.000
_cell.length_b   1.000
_cell.length_c   1.000
_cell.angle_alpha   90.00
_cell.angle_beta   90.00
_cell.angle_gamma   90.00
#
_symmetry.space_group_name_H-M   'P 1'
#
loop_
_entity.id
_entity.type
_entity.pdbx_description
1 polymer ?
#
loop_
_entity_poly.entity_id
_entity_poly.type
_entity_poly.pdbx_seq_one_letter_code
_entity_poly.pdbx_strand_id
1 'polypeptide(L)'
;PELTAAVVDTSGSQREGFFGSPTPGLPNSSGQAAGPLFVNFTDKPERPTAGQDLIVTAKMEAVSSPVASVTIFYRVMFGAEGTLVMNDEGTGSDALANDGIFTASIPGTDFDSGEMIRWRFEASDELGLETKIPAFKDPVDSHQYVGTVAVDPSIKTKLSVVEWFVQNPARATGTSGTRGAIFYLGELYDNIFFNRHGQSTGGFPKKSYNIDFNKSQRFRWSEDAPRTKDIDLITNWADKSKVRHVLGYEIMRNAGVHAHFAYTVRVQQNAEFFSTADFIEDADNIYLKRAGLNEDGALYKAYNNTLTGSANSGFEKKNRRDENNSDLQDLINGLAQSGTSLDNFTFDNVNIPMCVNMMAAAAVVRNIDMHRKNWYIYRDTGKSDEWALLPWDLDLSQGRYWRSQFNYFSNLMETNGYIETGGAVRLLAQLYSRRSTRAMFYRRVRSLHDLYLQSADTPMEERYYERRLNELSALIDPEDI
;
A
#
# COMPACT_ATOMS: atom_id res chain seq x y z
N PRO A 1 9.24 -14.58 13.25
CA PRO A 1 9.67 -15.86 12.78
C PRO A 1 8.44 -16.65 12.37
N GLU A 2 8.34 -16.96 11.08
CA GLU A 2 7.34 -17.88 10.58
C GLU A 2 7.57 -19.22 11.28
N LEU A 3 6.57 -19.68 12.03
CA LEU A 3 6.49 -21.06 12.46
C LEU A 3 6.12 -21.87 11.20
N THR A 4 7.11 -22.21 10.40
CA THR A 4 6.95 -23.23 9.39
C THR A 4 6.83 -24.55 10.15
N ALA A 5 5.67 -25.21 10.04
CA ALA A 5 5.55 -26.59 10.44
C ALA A 5 6.61 -27.40 9.68
N ALA A 6 7.61 -27.89 10.37
CA ALA A 6 8.61 -28.74 9.76
C ALA A 6 8.21 -30.18 9.99
N VAL A 7 7.76 -30.83 8.94
CA VAL A 7 7.58 -32.28 8.93
C VAL A 7 8.92 -32.93 8.82
N VAL A 8 9.36 -33.65 9.80
CA VAL A 8 10.34 -34.72 9.58
C VAL A 8 10.09 -35.86 10.53
N ASP A 9 9.45 -36.90 10.03
CA ASP A 9 9.60 -38.24 10.61
C ASP A 9 10.30 -39.13 9.59
N THR A 10 11.46 -39.64 9.97
CA THR A 10 12.24 -40.59 9.18
C THR A 10 11.65 -42.02 9.24
N SER A 11 10.58 -42.23 9.96
CA SER A 11 9.89 -43.54 10.12
C SER A 11 8.78 -43.79 9.09
N GLY A 12 8.54 -42.86 8.15
CA GLY A 12 7.55 -43.00 7.07
C GLY A 12 6.11 -42.65 7.45
N SER A 13 5.83 -42.25 8.68
CA SER A 13 4.59 -41.62 9.08
C SER A 13 4.76 -40.10 9.13
N GLN A 14 4.07 -39.39 8.26
CA GLN A 14 4.05 -37.90 8.32
C GLN A 14 3.30 -37.49 9.59
N ARG A 15 4.02 -36.98 10.59
CA ARG A 15 3.44 -36.30 11.74
C ARG A 15 3.90 -34.87 11.70
N GLU A 16 2.96 -33.94 11.61
CA GLU A 16 3.23 -32.53 11.81
C GLU A 16 3.42 -32.27 13.31
N GLY A 17 4.52 -31.60 13.65
CA GLY A 17 4.85 -31.27 15.03
C GLY A 17 5.54 -29.92 15.12
N PHE A 18 5.38 -29.27 16.25
CA PHE A 18 6.08 -28.02 16.55
C PHE A 18 7.33 -28.28 17.37
N PHE A 19 8.41 -27.56 17.07
CA PHE A 19 9.63 -27.60 17.88
C PHE A 19 9.53 -26.57 19.01
N GLY A 20 9.84 -26.97 20.22
CA GLY A 20 9.80 -26.09 21.40
C GLY A 20 10.76 -24.91 21.37
N SER A 21 11.79 -24.98 20.52
CA SER A 21 12.74 -23.89 20.28
C SER A 21 13.30 -23.96 18.86
N PRO A 22 13.49 -22.83 18.18
CA PRO A 22 14.18 -22.81 16.90
C PRO A 22 15.65 -23.21 17.09
N THR A 23 16.13 -24.14 16.25
CA THR A 23 17.52 -24.62 16.26
C THR A 23 18.21 -24.37 14.93
N PRO A 24 18.45 -23.10 14.49
CA PRO A 24 19.06 -22.79 13.20
C PRO A 24 20.44 -23.43 13.10
N GLY A 25 20.64 -24.27 12.07
CA GLY A 25 21.92 -24.92 11.78
C GLY A 25 22.29 -26.13 12.68
N LEU A 26 21.38 -26.57 13.57
CA LEU A 26 21.52 -27.75 14.40
C LEU A 26 20.40 -28.76 14.11
N PRO A 27 20.55 -30.06 14.45
CA PRO A 27 19.44 -30.99 14.37
C PRO A 27 18.25 -30.48 15.21
N ASN A 28 17.05 -30.60 14.66
CA ASN A 28 15.85 -30.20 15.36
C ASN A 28 15.70 -30.97 16.69
N SER A 29 15.22 -30.28 17.72
CA SER A 29 14.82 -30.95 18.97
C SER A 29 13.69 -31.93 18.70
N SER A 30 13.51 -32.93 19.57
CA SER A 30 12.35 -33.80 19.52
C SER A 30 11.06 -33.00 19.47
N GLY A 31 10.14 -33.33 18.54
CA GLY A 31 8.85 -32.63 18.39
C GLY A 31 8.07 -32.71 19.72
N GLN A 32 7.41 -31.62 20.06
CA GLN A 32 6.44 -31.61 21.18
C GLN A 32 5.08 -32.02 20.65
N ALA A 33 4.29 -32.68 21.51
CA ALA A 33 2.90 -32.93 21.25
C ALA A 33 2.19 -31.59 20.99
N ALA A 34 1.44 -31.52 19.91
CA ALA A 34 0.72 -30.31 19.49
C ALA A 34 -0.79 -30.59 19.59
N GLY A 35 -1.54 -29.52 19.86
CA GLY A 35 -3.00 -29.54 19.76
C GLY A 35 -3.46 -29.74 18.31
N PRO A 36 -4.78 -29.71 18.08
CA PRO A 36 -5.36 -29.92 16.75
C PRO A 36 -4.76 -29.02 15.68
N LEU A 37 -4.53 -29.57 14.48
CA LEU A 37 -4.08 -28.80 13.35
C LEU A 37 -5.27 -28.05 12.72
N PHE A 38 -5.16 -26.75 12.60
CA PHE A 38 -6.10 -25.94 11.82
C PHE A 38 -5.73 -25.98 10.34
N VAL A 39 -6.65 -26.40 9.49
CA VAL A 39 -6.42 -26.50 8.03
C VAL A 39 -6.89 -25.25 7.31
N ASN A 40 -8.16 -24.90 7.48
CA ASN A 40 -8.78 -23.71 6.91
C ASN A 40 -10.09 -23.37 7.63
N PHE A 41 -10.67 -22.23 7.26
CA PHE A 41 -12.04 -21.86 7.63
C PHE A 41 -12.80 -21.36 6.39
N THR A 42 -14.13 -21.38 6.48
CA THR A 42 -15.01 -20.67 5.54
C THR A 42 -16.06 -19.89 6.32
N ASP A 43 -16.55 -18.85 5.72
CA ASP A 43 -17.67 -18.05 6.22
C ASP A 43 -18.70 -17.89 5.09
N LYS A 44 -19.96 -18.07 5.43
CA LYS A 44 -21.07 -17.95 4.47
C LYS A 44 -22.30 -17.30 5.11
N PRO A 45 -22.86 -16.30 4.40
CA PRO A 45 -22.31 -15.71 3.16
C PRO A 45 -20.99 -14.96 3.43
N GLU A 46 -20.12 -14.83 2.43
CA GLU A 46 -18.86 -14.07 2.56
C GLU A 46 -19.04 -12.67 3.13
N ARG A 47 -20.17 -12.04 2.82
CA ARG A 47 -20.66 -10.80 3.43
C ARG A 47 -22.13 -10.96 3.76
N PRO A 48 -22.51 -11.11 5.04
CA PRO A 48 -23.91 -11.21 5.44
C PRO A 48 -24.62 -9.85 5.31
N THR A 49 -25.94 -9.89 5.14
CA THR A 49 -26.80 -8.72 5.33
C THR A 49 -27.26 -8.65 6.77
N ALA A 50 -27.65 -7.46 7.27
CA ALA A 50 -28.25 -7.32 8.58
C ALA A 50 -29.45 -8.29 8.76
N GLY A 51 -29.49 -9.00 9.87
CA GLY A 51 -30.50 -10.03 10.15
C GLY A 51 -30.23 -11.41 9.52
N GLN A 52 -29.18 -11.57 8.71
CA GLN A 52 -28.79 -12.85 8.13
C GLN A 52 -27.67 -13.49 8.94
N ASP A 53 -27.88 -14.71 9.41
CA ASP A 53 -26.87 -15.45 10.16
C ASP A 53 -25.60 -15.67 9.33
N LEU A 54 -24.44 -15.56 9.99
CA LEU A 54 -23.13 -15.85 9.42
C LEU A 54 -22.67 -17.22 9.89
N ILE A 55 -22.68 -18.19 8.98
CA ILE A 55 -22.21 -19.55 9.25
C ILE A 55 -20.69 -19.58 9.07
N VAL A 56 -19.98 -19.93 10.13
CA VAL A 56 -18.52 -20.05 10.12
C VAL A 56 -18.14 -21.50 10.35
N THR A 57 -17.26 -22.03 9.50
CA THR A 57 -16.73 -23.38 9.63
C THR A 57 -15.23 -23.34 9.90
N ALA A 58 -14.71 -24.32 10.63
CA ALA A 58 -13.29 -24.53 10.85
C ALA A 58 -12.95 -26.01 10.61
N LYS A 59 -12.08 -26.28 9.63
CA LYS A 59 -11.58 -27.64 9.41
C LYS A 59 -10.39 -27.91 10.33
N MET A 60 -10.53 -28.92 11.19
CA MET A 60 -9.51 -29.31 12.16
C MET A 60 -9.09 -30.76 11.91
N GLU A 61 -7.80 -31.03 12.09
CA GLU A 61 -7.26 -32.40 12.02
C GLU A 61 -6.60 -32.77 13.36
N ALA A 62 -6.80 -34.00 13.79
CA ALA A 62 -6.18 -34.56 14.99
C ALA A 62 -4.66 -34.71 14.75
N VAL A 63 -3.84 -34.29 15.71
CA VAL A 63 -2.37 -34.48 15.67
C VAL A 63 -1.91 -35.46 16.73
N SER A 64 -2.06 -35.14 17.99
CA SER A 64 -1.60 -35.99 19.11
C SER A 64 -2.72 -36.83 19.67
N SER A 65 -3.94 -36.35 19.63
CA SER A 65 -5.16 -37.00 20.10
C SER A 65 -6.36 -36.46 19.31
N PRO A 66 -7.53 -37.16 19.35
CA PRO A 66 -8.76 -36.65 18.73
C PRO A 66 -9.10 -35.23 19.19
N VAL A 67 -9.72 -34.43 18.29
CA VAL A 67 -10.20 -33.08 18.61
C VAL A 67 -11.34 -33.22 19.64
N ALA A 68 -11.20 -32.60 20.78
CA ALA A 68 -12.18 -32.64 21.87
C ALA A 68 -13.16 -31.47 21.80
N SER A 69 -12.71 -30.29 21.44
CA SER A 69 -13.55 -29.09 21.32
C SER A 69 -12.99 -28.04 20.36
N VAL A 70 -13.88 -27.33 19.70
CA VAL A 70 -13.57 -26.15 18.92
C VAL A 70 -14.54 -25.05 19.34
N THR A 71 -14.01 -23.89 19.63
CA THR A 71 -14.75 -22.72 20.08
C THR A 71 -14.40 -21.51 19.21
N ILE A 72 -15.42 -20.82 18.75
CA ILE A 72 -15.27 -19.51 18.07
C ILE A 72 -15.54 -18.39 19.08
N PHE A 73 -14.64 -17.42 19.12
CA PHE A 73 -14.80 -16.18 19.86
C PHE A 73 -15.00 -15.07 18.84
N TYR A 74 -16.15 -14.40 18.88
CA TYR A 74 -16.47 -13.36 17.89
C TYR A 74 -16.76 -12.01 18.52
N ARG A 75 -16.58 -10.98 17.77
CA ARG A 75 -16.88 -9.60 18.16
C ARG A 75 -17.50 -8.85 17.00
N VAL A 76 -18.52 -8.06 17.29
CA VAL A 76 -19.03 -7.05 16.37
C VAL A 76 -18.42 -5.72 16.74
N MET A 77 -17.87 -5.03 15.75
CA MET A 77 -17.17 -3.76 15.94
C MET A 77 -16.15 -3.83 17.08
N PHE A 78 -16.32 -2.99 18.09
CA PHE A 78 -15.46 -2.89 19.28
C PHE A 78 -16.17 -3.37 20.54
N GLY A 79 -17.27 -4.11 20.38
CA GLY A 79 -18.07 -4.69 21.47
C GLY A 79 -17.33 -5.75 22.28
N ALA A 80 -18.00 -6.33 23.24
CA ALA A 80 -17.51 -7.47 23.99
C ALA A 80 -17.33 -8.71 23.10
N GLU A 81 -16.44 -9.61 23.47
CA GLU A 81 -16.25 -10.90 22.81
C GLU A 81 -17.37 -11.86 23.22
N GLY A 82 -18.11 -12.38 22.25
CA GLY A 82 -19.06 -13.50 22.42
C GLY A 82 -18.38 -14.83 22.16
N THR A 83 -18.98 -15.91 22.61
CA THR A 83 -18.43 -17.25 22.49
C THR A 83 -19.49 -18.23 21.99
N LEU A 84 -19.17 -19.06 21.00
CA LEU A 84 -20.01 -20.16 20.51
C LEU A 84 -19.17 -21.43 20.45
N VAL A 85 -19.72 -22.51 20.94
CA VAL A 85 -19.15 -23.86 20.74
C VAL A 85 -19.50 -24.31 19.32
N MET A 86 -18.49 -24.73 18.58
CA MET A 86 -18.67 -25.26 17.23
C MET A 86 -18.94 -26.79 17.32
N ASN A 87 -19.79 -27.30 16.46
CA ASN A 87 -20.12 -28.72 16.45
C ASN A 87 -19.75 -29.38 15.12
N ASP A 88 -19.49 -30.71 15.19
CA ASP A 88 -19.20 -31.61 14.07
C ASP A 88 -20.14 -32.85 14.20
N GLU A 89 -21.45 -32.62 14.44
CA GLU A 89 -22.44 -33.62 14.73
C GLU A 89 -23.45 -33.86 13.60
N GLY A 90 -23.32 -33.16 12.47
CA GLY A 90 -24.27 -33.19 11.36
C GLY A 90 -25.62 -32.59 11.72
N THR A 91 -25.65 -31.62 12.64
CA THR A 91 -26.90 -30.99 13.13
C THR A 91 -26.81 -29.44 13.00
N GLY A 92 -27.99 -28.81 12.93
CA GLY A 92 -28.07 -27.36 12.79
C GLY A 92 -27.47 -26.85 11.48
N SER A 93 -26.42 -26.05 11.54
CA SER A 93 -25.69 -25.53 10.37
C SER A 93 -24.56 -26.47 9.91
N ASP A 94 -24.29 -27.52 10.67
CA ASP A 94 -23.28 -28.52 10.31
C ASP A 94 -23.87 -29.53 9.31
N ALA A 95 -23.15 -29.77 8.23
CA ALA A 95 -23.67 -30.57 7.11
C ALA A 95 -23.48 -32.09 7.26
N LEU A 96 -22.40 -32.52 7.93
CA LEU A 96 -22.01 -33.93 7.99
C LEU A 96 -21.25 -34.23 9.28
N ALA A 97 -21.75 -35.19 10.04
CA ALA A 97 -21.14 -35.57 11.31
C ALA A 97 -19.75 -36.22 11.15
N ASN A 98 -18.82 -35.84 12.00
CA ASN A 98 -17.49 -36.42 12.15
C ASN A 98 -16.61 -36.30 10.86
N ASP A 99 -16.76 -35.19 10.10
CA ASP A 99 -15.94 -34.94 8.92
C ASP A 99 -14.75 -34.02 9.23
N GLY A 100 -14.63 -33.57 10.49
CA GLY A 100 -13.60 -32.67 10.98
C GLY A 100 -13.87 -31.19 10.64
N ILE A 101 -15.07 -30.87 10.13
CA ILE A 101 -15.50 -29.49 9.83
C ILE A 101 -16.45 -29.03 10.94
N PHE A 102 -15.90 -28.34 11.89
CA PHE A 102 -16.66 -27.75 12.99
C PHE A 102 -17.40 -26.51 12.54
N THR A 103 -18.66 -26.36 12.89
CA THR A 103 -19.57 -25.31 12.41
C THR A 103 -20.21 -24.56 13.57
N ALA A 104 -20.31 -23.22 13.43
CA ALA A 104 -21.11 -22.35 14.28
C ALA A 104 -21.84 -21.30 13.45
N SER A 105 -22.95 -20.78 14.01
CA SER A 105 -23.72 -19.69 13.40
C SER A 105 -23.66 -18.45 14.30
N ILE A 106 -23.06 -17.36 13.81
CA ILE A 106 -23.11 -16.04 14.45
C ILE A 106 -24.48 -15.44 14.11
N PRO A 107 -25.31 -15.06 15.10
CA PRO A 107 -26.66 -14.57 14.83
C PRO A 107 -26.66 -13.26 14.05
N GLY A 108 -27.47 -13.18 12.99
CA GLY A 108 -27.63 -11.96 12.20
C GLY A 108 -28.24 -10.78 12.96
N THR A 109 -28.81 -11.03 14.14
CA THR A 109 -29.32 -10.00 15.05
C THR A 109 -28.23 -9.30 15.84
N ASP A 110 -26.99 -9.79 15.80
CA ASP A 110 -25.88 -9.23 16.59
C ASP A 110 -25.14 -8.13 15.87
N PHE A 111 -25.43 -7.90 14.59
CA PHE A 111 -24.76 -6.88 13.77
C PHE A 111 -25.71 -6.16 12.83
N ASP A 112 -25.37 -4.91 12.51
CA ASP A 112 -26.04 -4.07 11.55
C ASP A 112 -25.28 -3.93 10.23
N SER A 113 -25.89 -3.27 9.24
CA SER A 113 -25.29 -3.00 7.93
C SER A 113 -23.99 -2.21 8.06
N GLY A 114 -22.95 -2.65 7.36
CA GLY A 114 -21.64 -2.00 7.35
C GLY A 114 -20.77 -2.31 8.57
N GLU A 115 -21.25 -3.04 9.54
CA GLU A 115 -20.48 -3.38 10.74
C GLU A 115 -19.48 -4.51 10.48
N MET A 116 -18.33 -4.41 11.13
CA MET A 116 -17.27 -5.40 11.14
C MET A 116 -17.63 -6.54 12.07
N ILE A 117 -17.60 -7.76 11.55
CA ILE A 117 -17.77 -9.01 12.29
C ILE A 117 -16.45 -9.75 12.22
N ARG A 118 -15.83 -10.01 13.36
CA ARG A 118 -14.52 -10.65 13.41
C ARG A 118 -14.49 -11.76 14.45
N TRP A 119 -13.70 -12.78 14.19
CA TRP A 119 -13.63 -13.96 15.05
C TRP A 119 -12.24 -14.57 15.07
N ARG A 120 -12.00 -15.39 16.09
CA ARG A 120 -10.84 -16.23 16.28
C ARG A 120 -11.29 -17.61 16.78
N PHE A 121 -10.45 -18.60 16.61
CA PHE A 121 -10.74 -19.95 17.03
C PHE A 121 -9.81 -20.39 18.16
N GLU A 122 -10.33 -21.21 19.08
CA GLU A 122 -9.55 -22.00 20.00
C GLU A 122 -10.04 -23.46 19.93
N ALA A 123 -9.11 -24.40 19.77
CA ALA A 123 -9.38 -25.79 19.70
C ALA A 123 -8.54 -26.55 20.74
N SER A 124 -9.07 -27.62 21.30
CA SER A 124 -8.35 -28.54 22.18
C SER A 124 -8.52 -29.97 21.76
N ASP A 125 -7.53 -30.81 22.04
CA ASP A 125 -7.63 -32.27 21.93
C ASP A 125 -7.99 -32.92 23.26
N GLU A 126 -8.20 -34.25 23.24
CA GLU A 126 -8.53 -35.03 24.45
C GLU A 126 -7.41 -35.04 25.50
N LEU A 127 -6.18 -34.67 25.15
CA LEU A 127 -5.06 -34.49 26.09
C LEU A 127 -4.99 -33.09 26.67
N GLY A 128 -5.89 -32.18 26.25
CA GLY A 128 -5.92 -30.79 26.68
C GLY A 128 -4.88 -29.89 25.99
N LEU A 129 -4.30 -30.33 24.88
CA LEU A 129 -3.39 -29.49 24.07
C LEU A 129 -4.20 -28.54 23.22
N GLU A 130 -3.82 -27.24 23.25
CA GLU A 130 -4.60 -26.19 22.63
C GLU A 130 -3.96 -25.65 21.33
N THR A 131 -4.81 -25.24 20.40
CA THR A 131 -4.46 -24.47 19.20
C THR A 131 -5.33 -23.22 19.13
N LYS A 132 -4.71 -22.06 18.79
CA LYS A 132 -5.38 -20.76 18.65
C LYS A 132 -5.13 -20.20 17.27
N ILE A 133 -6.18 -19.71 16.60
CA ILE A 133 -6.11 -19.15 15.24
C ILE A 133 -6.88 -17.81 15.19
N PRO A 134 -6.29 -16.75 14.67
CA PRO A 134 -4.88 -16.61 14.25
C PRO A 134 -3.88 -16.84 15.38
N ALA A 135 -2.75 -17.49 15.05
CA ALA A 135 -1.72 -17.86 16.04
C ALA A 135 -0.90 -16.64 16.53
N PHE A 136 -0.99 -15.53 15.81
CA PHE A 136 -0.17 -14.36 16.09
C PHE A 136 -0.86 -13.41 17.06
N LYS A 137 -0.07 -12.88 17.97
CA LYS A 137 -0.32 -11.62 18.63
C LYS A 137 0.66 -10.60 18.07
N ASP A 138 0.14 -9.49 17.60
CA ASP A 138 1.00 -8.39 17.15
C ASP A 138 1.78 -7.77 18.34
N PRO A 139 2.80 -6.91 18.08
CA PRO A 139 3.71 -6.34 19.10
C PRO A 139 3.06 -5.79 20.37
N VAL A 140 1.77 -5.46 20.33
CA VAL A 140 1.00 -4.99 21.49
C VAL A 140 0.31 -6.10 22.29
N ASP A 141 0.64 -7.36 22.02
CA ASP A 141 0.08 -8.54 22.71
C ASP A 141 -1.47 -8.58 22.71
N SER A 142 -2.07 -8.21 21.60
CA SER A 142 -3.53 -8.31 21.39
C SER A 142 -3.85 -9.44 20.43
N HIS A 143 -5.00 -10.09 20.63
CA HIS A 143 -5.48 -11.09 19.69
C HIS A 143 -5.70 -10.46 18.32
N GLN A 144 -5.33 -11.18 17.27
CA GLN A 144 -5.78 -10.91 15.92
C GLN A 144 -7.04 -11.71 15.62
N TYR A 145 -7.80 -11.22 14.68
CA TYR A 145 -9.04 -11.84 14.23
C TYR A 145 -9.02 -11.99 12.71
N VAL A 146 -9.69 -12.99 12.22
CA VAL A 146 -10.21 -13.05 10.86
C VAL A 146 -11.62 -12.50 10.87
N GLY A 147 -12.23 -12.21 9.71
CA GLY A 147 -13.57 -11.66 9.72
C GLY A 147 -14.05 -11.13 8.39
N THR A 148 -15.21 -10.52 8.44
CA THR A 148 -15.88 -9.90 7.30
C THR A 148 -16.60 -8.61 7.73
N VAL A 149 -17.28 -7.98 6.78
CA VAL A 149 -18.12 -6.80 7.02
C VAL A 149 -19.51 -7.05 6.45
N ALA A 150 -20.54 -6.76 7.23
CA ALA A 150 -21.90 -6.85 6.77
C ALA A 150 -22.16 -5.90 5.59
N VAL A 151 -22.93 -6.38 4.59
CA VAL A 151 -23.27 -5.55 3.43
C VAL A 151 -24.05 -4.32 3.86
N ASP A 152 -23.61 -3.15 3.42
CA ASP A 152 -24.40 -1.92 3.51
C ASP A 152 -25.03 -1.64 2.13
N PRO A 153 -26.35 -1.88 1.98
CA PRO A 153 -27.04 -1.68 0.71
C PRO A 153 -27.22 -0.20 0.32
N SER A 154 -26.92 0.72 1.23
CA SER A 154 -26.95 2.16 0.95
C SER A 154 -25.75 2.64 0.17
N ILE A 155 -24.63 1.90 0.20
CA ILE A 155 -23.40 2.24 -0.53
C ILE A 155 -23.60 1.96 -2.02
N LYS A 156 -23.81 3.03 -2.79
CA LYS A 156 -23.94 3.00 -4.24
C LYS A 156 -22.82 3.80 -4.85
N THR A 157 -21.71 3.15 -5.17
CA THR A 157 -20.53 3.80 -5.74
C THR A 157 -19.90 2.91 -6.82
N LYS A 158 -19.21 3.54 -7.76
CA LYS A 158 -18.35 2.86 -8.75
C LYS A 158 -16.90 2.78 -8.27
N LEU A 159 -16.58 3.46 -7.18
CA LEU A 159 -15.24 3.41 -6.59
C LEU A 159 -15.06 2.11 -5.80
N SER A 160 -13.83 1.63 -5.74
CA SER A 160 -13.47 0.61 -4.75
C SER A 160 -13.68 1.15 -3.35
N VAL A 161 -14.31 0.35 -2.48
CA VAL A 161 -14.62 0.75 -1.11
C VAL A 161 -13.56 0.19 -0.17
N VAL A 162 -12.93 1.06 0.59
CA VAL A 162 -12.08 0.72 1.73
C VAL A 162 -12.92 0.91 2.99
N GLU A 163 -13.25 -0.18 3.66
CA GLU A 163 -13.99 -0.15 4.92
C GLU A 163 -12.97 -0.26 6.06
N TRP A 164 -12.74 0.80 6.79
CA TRP A 164 -11.80 0.79 7.91
C TRP A 164 -12.48 1.01 9.25
N PHE A 165 -11.91 0.41 10.28
CA PHE A 165 -12.48 0.38 11.62
C PHE A 165 -11.42 0.78 12.64
N VAL A 166 -11.67 1.86 13.37
CA VAL A 166 -10.79 2.38 14.41
C VAL A 166 -11.60 2.76 15.66
N GLN A 167 -11.24 2.19 16.79
CA GLN A 167 -11.93 2.46 18.06
C GLN A 167 -11.79 3.92 18.49
N ASN A 168 -10.66 4.56 18.17
CA ASN A 168 -10.41 5.96 18.46
C ASN A 168 -10.01 6.74 17.20
N PRO A 169 -10.98 7.23 16.40
CA PRO A 169 -10.68 7.97 15.18
C PRO A 169 -9.78 9.20 15.39
N ALA A 170 -9.88 9.87 16.53
CA ALA A 170 -9.04 11.04 16.83
C ALA A 170 -7.54 10.67 16.92
N ARG A 171 -7.20 9.49 17.41
CA ARG A 171 -5.81 9.02 17.43
C ARG A 171 -5.26 8.70 16.04
N ALA A 172 -6.10 8.17 15.15
CA ALA A 172 -5.71 7.91 13.77
C ALA A 172 -5.26 9.19 13.05
N THR A 173 -5.81 10.36 13.41
CA THR A 173 -5.42 11.67 12.85
C THR A 173 -4.11 12.21 13.42
N GLY A 174 -3.53 11.58 14.42
CA GLY A 174 -2.26 11.95 15.05
C GLY A 174 -1.05 11.26 14.42
N THR A 175 0.14 11.80 14.71
CA THR A 175 1.40 11.16 14.29
C THR A 175 1.74 9.92 15.13
N SER A 176 1.24 9.84 16.36
CA SER A 176 1.38 8.65 17.23
C SER A 176 0.50 7.49 16.79
N GLY A 177 -0.52 7.76 15.99
CA GLY A 177 -1.36 6.73 15.39
C GLY A 177 -2.21 5.90 16.35
N THR A 178 -2.85 4.90 15.79
CA THR A 178 -3.64 3.89 16.50
C THR A 178 -3.71 2.59 15.71
N ARG A 179 -4.15 1.52 16.36
CA ARG A 179 -4.46 0.28 15.64
C ARG A 179 -5.93 0.20 15.28
N GLY A 180 -6.22 -0.57 14.25
CA GLY A 180 -7.57 -0.79 13.73
C GLY A 180 -7.59 -1.96 12.75
N ALA A 181 -8.63 -2.01 11.94
CA ALA A 181 -8.80 -3.03 10.91
C ALA A 181 -9.22 -2.38 9.58
N ILE A 182 -8.93 -3.06 8.47
CA ILE A 182 -9.44 -2.74 7.13
C ILE A 182 -10.07 -3.99 6.53
N PHE A 183 -11.22 -3.80 5.89
CA PHE A 183 -11.78 -4.78 4.98
C PHE A 183 -11.69 -4.23 3.55
N TYR A 184 -11.10 -5.04 2.66
CA TYR A 184 -10.91 -4.68 1.26
C TYR A 184 -10.77 -5.92 0.39
N LEU A 185 -11.42 -5.93 -0.78
CA LEU A 185 -11.42 -7.06 -1.73
C LEU A 185 -11.70 -8.43 -1.06
N GLY A 186 -12.65 -8.47 -0.12
CA GLY A 186 -13.06 -9.69 0.57
C GLY A 186 -12.13 -10.16 1.69
N GLU A 187 -11.12 -9.38 2.06
CA GLU A 187 -10.19 -9.74 3.14
C GLU A 187 -10.26 -8.74 4.29
N LEU A 188 -10.33 -9.23 5.51
CA LEU A 188 -10.16 -8.43 6.73
C LEU A 188 -8.69 -8.45 7.17
N TYR A 189 -8.12 -7.27 7.34
CA TYR A 189 -6.78 -7.04 7.89
C TYR A 189 -6.94 -6.46 9.29
N ASP A 190 -6.75 -7.28 10.31
CA ASP A 190 -6.95 -6.88 11.70
C ASP A 190 -5.65 -6.43 12.37
N ASN A 191 -5.79 -5.64 13.42
CA ASN A 191 -4.70 -5.15 14.27
C ASN A 191 -3.56 -4.45 13.48
N ILE A 192 -3.92 -3.75 12.40
CA ILE A 192 -3.00 -2.96 11.57
C ILE A 192 -2.84 -1.55 12.13
N PHE A 193 -1.78 -0.83 11.71
CA PHE A 193 -1.44 0.46 12.29
C PHE A 193 -1.78 1.61 11.34
N PHE A 194 -2.45 2.63 11.86
CA PHE A 194 -2.83 3.86 11.17
C PHE A 194 -2.13 5.05 11.79
N ASN A 195 -1.53 5.89 10.99
CA ASN A 195 -1.04 7.19 11.45
C ASN A 195 -1.22 8.25 10.36
N ARG A 196 -1.14 9.51 10.79
CA ARG A 196 -1.24 10.63 9.86
C ARG A 196 -0.03 10.70 8.93
N HIS A 197 -0.28 10.72 7.63
CA HIS A 197 0.71 10.98 6.60
C HIS A 197 0.82 12.47 6.26
N GLY A 198 1.99 12.88 5.75
CA GLY A 198 2.25 14.19 5.15
C GLY A 198 2.62 15.29 6.15
N GLN A 199 3.38 16.25 5.64
CA GLN A 199 3.84 17.43 6.41
C GLN A 199 2.82 18.57 6.31
N SER A 200 2.59 19.08 5.10
CA SER A 200 1.74 20.26 4.82
C SER A 200 0.25 19.93 5.00
N THR A 201 -0.15 18.72 4.63
CA THR A 201 -1.54 18.24 4.72
C THR A 201 -2.01 18.00 6.15
N GLY A 202 -1.08 17.99 7.11
CA GLY A 202 -1.40 17.85 8.54
C GLY A 202 -2.35 18.93 9.08
N GLY A 203 -2.39 20.10 8.45
CA GLY A 203 -3.33 21.19 8.78
C GLY A 203 -4.70 21.10 8.10
N PHE A 204 -4.88 20.22 7.10
CA PHE A 204 -6.16 20.14 6.38
C PHE A 204 -7.26 19.50 7.24
N PRO A 205 -8.53 19.87 7.03
CA PRO A 205 -9.66 19.18 7.67
C PRO A 205 -9.67 17.69 7.36
N LYS A 206 -9.41 17.32 6.11
CA LYS A 206 -9.30 15.95 5.63
C LYS A 206 -7.83 15.55 5.59
N LYS A 207 -7.46 14.54 6.38
CA LYS A 207 -6.08 14.08 6.55
C LYS A 207 -5.70 13.02 5.50
N SER A 208 -4.39 12.86 5.31
CA SER A 208 -3.82 11.68 4.65
C SER A 208 -3.34 10.69 5.71
N TYR A 209 -3.33 9.41 5.36
CA TYR A 209 -2.97 8.32 6.27
C TYR A 209 -1.93 7.42 5.64
N ASN A 210 -0.96 7.01 6.44
CA ASN A 210 -0.11 5.86 6.19
C ASN A 210 -0.68 4.68 6.99
N ILE A 211 -0.72 3.51 6.38
CA ILE A 211 -1.31 2.31 6.95
C ILE A 211 -0.33 1.17 6.80
N ASP A 212 0.16 0.65 7.93
CA ASP A 212 1.12 -0.44 8.00
C ASP A 212 0.40 -1.76 8.28
N PHE A 213 0.63 -2.76 7.45
CA PHE A 213 0.06 -4.10 7.57
C PHE A 213 1.01 -5.06 8.29
N ASN A 214 0.43 -6.03 8.96
CA ASN A 214 1.20 -7.04 9.68
C ASN A 214 2.01 -7.92 8.70
N LYS A 215 3.18 -8.38 9.15
CA LYS A 215 4.05 -9.24 8.33
C LYS A 215 3.37 -10.56 7.92
N SER A 216 2.49 -11.06 8.77
CA SER A 216 1.73 -12.30 8.54
C SER A 216 0.62 -12.16 7.51
N GLN A 217 0.11 -10.94 7.28
CA GLN A 217 -0.99 -10.68 6.37
C GLN A 217 -0.78 -9.36 5.63
N ARG A 218 -0.05 -9.42 4.52
CA ARG A 218 0.21 -8.25 3.68
C ARG A 218 -1.00 -7.89 2.84
N PHE A 219 -1.18 -6.61 2.56
CA PHE A 219 -2.33 -6.06 1.86
C PHE A 219 -2.35 -6.41 0.38
N ARG A 220 -3.49 -6.90 -0.09
CA ARG A 220 -3.80 -7.15 -1.50
C ARG A 220 -4.60 -5.98 -2.05
N TRP A 221 -3.97 -5.12 -2.82
CA TRP A 221 -4.64 -3.96 -3.39
C TRP A 221 -5.21 -4.20 -4.80
N SER A 222 -4.77 -5.27 -5.46
CA SER A 222 -5.27 -5.78 -6.73
C SER A 222 -5.07 -7.28 -6.78
N GLU A 223 -5.83 -7.98 -7.62
CA GLU A 223 -5.69 -9.43 -7.80
C GLU A 223 -4.35 -9.81 -8.40
N ASP A 224 -3.83 -8.99 -9.34
CA ASP A 224 -2.60 -9.27 -10.09
C ASP A 224 -1.35 -8.61 -9.49
N ALA A 225 -1.49 -7.79 -8.46
CA ALA A 225 -0.37 -7.08 -7.87
C ALA A 225 0.27 -7.85 -6.70
N PRO A 226 1.58 -7.70 -6.46
CA PRO A 226 2.20 -8.22 -5.26
C PRO A 226 1.58 -7.58 -4.02
N ARG A 227 1.43 -8.38 -2.95
CA ARG A 227 0.96 -7.86 -1.66
C ARG A 227 1.97 -6.89 -1.08
N THR A 228 1.50 -5.77 -0.56
CA THR A 228 2.32 -4.72 0.04
C THR A 228 2.26 -4.74 1.58
N LYS A 229 3.29 -4.19 2.22
CA LYS A 229 3.38 -4.08 3.68
C LYS A 229 2.76 -2.79 4.22
N ASP A 230 2.64 -1.77 3.38
CA ASP A 230 2.12 -0.45 3.71
C ASP A 230 1.46 0.20 2.49
N ILE A 231 0.55 1.12 2.74
CA ILE A 231 -0.13 1.93 1.74
C ILE A 231 -0.32 3.35 2.25
N ASP A 232 -0.43 4.29 1.31
CA ASP A 232 -0.86 5.64 1.59
C ASP A 232 -2.29 5.87 1.07
N LEU A 233 -3.16 6.38 1.95
CA LEU A 233 -4.44 6.99 1.57
C LEU A 233 -4.29 8.50 1.62
N ILE A 234 -4.02 9.10 0.46
CA ILE A 234 -3.72 10.52 0.34
C ILE A 234 -5.02 11.31 0.21
N THR A 235 -5.13 12.34 1.02
CA THR A 235 -6.27 13.26 0.92
C THR A 235 -6.25 14.00 -0.41
N ASN A 236 -7.37 14.03 -1.09
CA ASN A 236 -7.58 14.89 -2.26
C ASN A 236 -8.22 16.24 -1.89
N TRP A 237 -7.99 16.75 -0.67
CA TRP A 237 -8.47 18.04 -0.22
C TRP A 237 -7.94 19.21 -1.04
N ALA A 238 -6.66 19.16 -1.42
CA ALA A 238 -6.03 20.17 -2.27
C ALA A 238 -6.51 20.09 -3.72
N ASP A 239 -6.81 18.91 -4.20
CA ASP A 239 -7.35 18.67 -5.53
C ASP A 239 -8.87 18.57 -5.52
N LYS A 240 -9.55 19.68 -5.88
CA LYS A 240 -11.02 19.70 -5.96
C LYS A 240 -11.57 18.87 -7.12
N SER A 241 -10.77 18.53 -8.11
CA SER A 241 -11.18 17.61 -9.19
C SER A 241 -11.10 16.15 -8.78
N LYS A 242 -10.33 15.82 -7.72
CA LYS A 242 -10.09 14.46 -7.20
C LYS A 242 -9.47 13.47 -8.20
N VAL A 243 -8.92 13.96 -9.31
CA VAL A 243 -8.39 13.12 -10.38
C VAL A 243 -6.95 13.46 -10.81
N ARG A 244 -6.40 14.61 -10.37
CA ARG A 244 -5.05 15.05 -10.80
C ARG A 244 -3.97 14.05 -10.43
N HIS A 245 -4.02 13.56 -9.21
CA HIS A 245 -3.05 12.59 -8.69
C HIS A 245 -3.07 11.30 -9.52
N VAL A 246 -4.25 10.73 -9.69
CA VAL A 246 -4.47 9.49 -10.44
C VAL A 246 -4.07 9.66 -11.90
N LEU A 247 -4.57 10.71 -12.56
CA LEU A 247 -4.27 10.99 -13.96
C LEU A 247 -2.78 11.31 -14.18
N GLY A 248 -2.17 12.06 -13.26
CA GLY A 248 -0.74 12.36 -13.31
C GLY A 248 0.13 11.10 -13.28
N TYR A 249 -0.13 10.20 -12.34
CA TYR A 249 0.60 8.93 -12.27
C TYR A 249 0.32 8.02 -13.46
N GLU A 250 -0.92 7.97 -13.95
CA GLU A 250 -1.28 7.18 -15.12
C GLU A 250 -0.50 7.63 -16.36
N ILE A 251 -0.46 8.94 -16.63
CA ILE A 251 0.27 9.50 -17.76
C ILE A 251 1.78 9.23 -17.62
N MET A 252 2.33 9.39 -16.42
CA MET A 252 3.74 9.10 -16.19
C MET A 252 4.07 7.63 -16.46
N ARG A 253 3.26 6.69 -15.96
CA ARG A 253 3.47 5.25 -16.26
C ARG A 253 3.35 4.97 -17.75
N ASN A 254 2.33 5.49 -18.40
CA ASN A 254 2.11 5.30 -19.84
C ASN A 254 3.23 5.95 -20.69
N ALA A 255 3.89 6.99 -20.15
CA ALA A 255 5.10 7.56 -20.71
C ALA A 255 6.36 6.72 -20.45
N GLY A 256 6.26 5.58 -19.78
CA GLY A 256 7.40 4.72 -19.41
C GLY A 256 8.23 5.25 -18.24
N VAL A 257 7.67 6.12 -17.40
CA VAL A 257 8.28 6.50 -16.13
C VAL A 257 7.90 5.46 -15.08
N HIS A 258 8.87 5.06 -14.26
CA HIS A 258 8.63 4.14 -13.14
C HIS A 258 7.86 4.88 -12.02
N ALA A 259 6.55 5.03 -12.20
CA ALA A 259 5.67 5.78 -11.31
C ALA A 259 4.74 4.83 -10.53
N HIS A 260 4.20 5.33 -9.42
CA HIS A 260 3.29 4.59 -8.55
C HIS A 260 1.95 4.27 -9.24
N PHE A 261 1.28 3.21 -8.78
CA PHE A 261 -0.15 3.07 -9.02
C PHE A 261 -0.91 4.00 -8.07
N ALA A 262 -1.93 4.66 -8.62
CA ALA A 262 -2.85 5.48 -7.87
C ALA A 262 -4.25 5.32 -8.45
N TYR A 263 -5.26 5.29 -7.59
CA TYR A 263 -6.67 5.32 -7.95
C TYR A 263 -7.49 5.88 -6.80
N THR A 264 -8.62 6.51 -7.13
CA THR A 264 -9.51 7.07 -6.11
C THR A 264 -10.33 5.94 -5.49
N VAL A 265 -10.43 5.95 -4.16
CA VAL A 265 -11.25 5.02 -3.37
C VAL A 265 -12.27 5.79 -2.55
N ARG A 266 -13.41 5.14 -2.27
CA ARG A 266 -14.34 5.55 -1.22
C ARG A 266 -13.90 4.93 0.10
N VAL A 267 -13.86 5.72 1.15
CA VAL A 267 -13.51 5.27 2.50
C VAL A 267 -14.73 5.33 3.39
N GLN A 268 -15.11 4.18 3.96
CA GLN A 268 -16.06 4.10 5.07
C GLN A 268 -15.26 4.00 6.38
N GLN A 269 -15.66 4.74 7.40
CA GLN A 269 -15.09 4.66 8.74
C GLN A 269 -16.14 4.22 9.72
N ASN A 270 -15.97 3.05 10.34
CA ASN A 270 -16.92 2.53 11.34
C ASN A 270 -18.37 2.51 10.81
N ALA A 271 -18.55 1.97 9.61
CA ALA A 271 -19.82 1.86 8.88
C ALA A 271 -20.39 3.19 8.32
N GLU A 272 -19.72 4.32 8.52
CA GLU A 272 -20.19 5.62 8.03
C GLU A 272 -19.31 6.15 6.90
N PHE A 273 -19.87 6.94 5.98
CA PHE A 273 -19.07 7.60 4.94
C PHE A 273 -18.05 8.55 5.59
N PHE A 274 -16.80 8.37 5.29
CA PHE A 274 -15.71 9.18 5.81
C PHE A 274 -15.16 10.15 4.78
N SER A 275 -14.76 9.61 3.62
CA SER A 275 -14.17 10.44 2.57
C SER A 275 -13.95 9.66 1.27
N THR A 276 -13.60 10.39 0.20
CA THR A 276 -12.77 9.82 -0.87
C THR A 276 -11.29 10.09 -0.59
N ALA A 277 -10.42 9.20 -0.99
CA ALA A 277 -8.98 9.36 -0.91
C ALA A 277 -8.31 8.78 -2.16
N ASP A 278 -7.07 9.17 -2.43
CA ASP A 278 -6.27 8.52 -3.46
C ASP A 278 -5.43 7.43 -2.79
N PHE A 279 -5.70 6.17 -3.17
CA PHE A 279 -4.82 5.06 -2.85
C PHE A 279 -3.51 5.23 -3.62
N ILE A 280 -2.39 5.09 -2.93
CA ILE A 280 -1.05 5.06 -3.54
C ILE A 280 -0.24 3.97 -2.86
N GLU A 281 0.43 3.15 -3.66
CA GLU A 281 1.43 2.21 -3.13
C GLU A 281 2.61 2.97 -2.52
N ASP A 282 3.14 2.51 -1.38
CA ASP A 282 4.35 3.13 -0.81
C ASP A 282 5.60 2.76 -1.62
N ALA A 283 6.59 3.64 -1.56
CA ALA A 283 7.85 3.45 -2.27
C ALA A 283 8.81 2.58 -1.45
N ASP A 284 8.85 1.30 -1.77
CA ASP A 284 9.71 0.31 -1.14
C ASP A 284 10.28 -0.71 -2.15
N ASN A 285 10.85 -1.79 -1.67
CA ASN A 285 11.38 -2.86 -2.53
C ASN A 285 10.27 -3.55 -3.36
N ILE A 286 9.04 -3.63 -2.86
CA ILE A 286 7.91 -4.23 -3.60
C ILE A 286 7.52 -3.34 -4.77
N TYR A 287 7.44 -2.02 -4.53
CA TYR A 287 7.26 -1.03 -5.60
C TYR A 287 8.37 -1.10 -6.64
N LEU A 288 9.65 -1.16 -6.24
CA LEU A 288 10.77 -1.25 -7.17
C LEU A 288 10.63 -2.48 -8.08
N LYS A 289 10.37 -3.65 -7.49
CA LYS A 289 10.15 -4.89 -8.23
C LYS A 289 8.98 -4.79 -9.21
N ARG A 290 7.83 -4.29 -8.75
CA ARG A 290 6.64 -4.09 -9.60
C ARG A 290 6.94 -3.12 -10.76
N ALA A 291 7.69 -2.06 -10.48
CA ALA A 291 8.09 -1.08 -11.48
C ALA A 291 9.18 -1.59 -12.45
N GLY A 292 9.63 -2.84 -12.33
CA GLY A 292 10.69 -3.42 -13.17
C GLY A 292 12.09 -2.92 -12.82
N LEU A 293 12.25 -2.34 -11.63
CA LEU A 293 13.53 -1.89 -11.09
C LEU A 293 14.15 -2.98 -10.20
N ASN A 294 15.43 -2.81 -9.86
CA ASN A 294 16.11 -3.68 -8.92
C ASN A 294 15.55 -3.45 -7.50
N GLU A 295 14.90 -4.48 -6.94
CA GLU A 295 14.31 -4.43 -5.59
C GLU A 295 15.33 -4.21 -4.47
N ASP A 296 16.60 -4.54 -4.72
CA ASP A 296 17.73 -4.33 -3.81
C ASP A 296 18.44 -2.98 -4.07
N GLY A 297 17.99 -2.20 -5.04
CA GLY A 297 18.54 -0.87 -5.33
C GLY A 297 18.29 0.12 -4.19
N ALA A 298 19.18 1.10 -4.01
CA ALA A 298 18.99 2.12 -2.98
C ALA A 298 17.91 3.13 -3.40
N LEU A 299 17.01 3.46 -2.47
CA LEU A 299 15.90 4.38 -2.70
C LEU A 299 15.82 5.43 -1.61
N TYR A 300 15.83 6.70 -1.99
CA TYR A 300 15.76 7.85 -1.08
C TYR A 300 14.61 8.78 -1.48
N LYS A 301 13.78 9.13 -0.51
CA LYS A 301 12.73 10.15 -0.65
C LYS A 301 13.28 11.53 -0.32
N ALA A 302 13.17 12.48 -1.22
CA ALA A 302 13.47 13.87 -0.91
C ALA A 302 12.28 14.54 -0.22
N TYR A 303 12.53 15.15 0.92
CA TYR A 303 11.51 15.92 1.64
C TYR A 303 11.94 17.38 1.91
N ASN A 304 13.22 17.71 1.78
CA ASN A 304 13.73 19.09 1.82
C ASN A 304 15.17 19.19 1.29
N ASN A 305 15.47 18.64 0.12
CA ASN A 305 16.80 18.73 -0.49
C ASN A 305 16.70 18.81 -2.03
N THR A 306 17.70 19.35 -2.68
CA THR A 306 17.82 19.46 -4.15
C THR A 306 19.07 18.78 -4.70
N LEU A 307 19.56 17.73 -4.07
CA LEU A 307 20.87 17.10 -4.31
C LEU A 307 22.04 18.06 -4.05
N THR A 308 21.98 18.73 -2.90
CA THR A 308 23.02 19.68 -2.46
C THR A 308 23.33 19.49 -0.98
N GLY A 309 24.54 19.83 -0.57
CA GLY A 309 24.95 19.77 0.84
C GLY A 309 25.13 18.33 1.34
N SER A 310 24.47 17.96 2.43
CA SER A 310 24.62 16.67 3.08
C SER A 310 23.53 15.69 2.71
N ALA A 311 23.90 14.46 2.37
CA ALA A 311 22.98 13.33 2.15
C ALA A 311 22.21 12.95 3.43
N ASN A 312 22.69 13.34 4.61
CA ASN A 312 21.99 13.08 5.88
C ASN A 312 20.96 14.17 6.23
N SER A 313 20.69 15.10 5.33
CA SER A 313 19.74 16.19 5.54
C SER A 313 18.77 16.31 4.38
N GLY A 314 17.48 16.26 4.68
CA GLY A 314 16.41 16.44 3.70
C GLY A 314 16.13 15.21 2.83
N PHE A 315 16.63 14.04 3.21
CA PHE A 315 16.34 12.75 2.62
C PHE A 315 15.91 11.72 3.66
N GLU A 316 15.03 10.81 3.26
CA GLU A 316 14.67 9.61 3.99
C GLU A 316 15.06 8.39 3.15
N LYS A 317 15.88 7.49 3.69
CA LYS A 317 16.21 6.22 3.03
C LYS A 317 15.05 5.24 3.19
N LYS A 318 14.46 4.79 2.08
CA LYS A 318 13.25 3.95 2.05
C LYS A 318 13.55 2.45 2.13
N ASN A 319 14.68 2.02 1.62
CA ASN A 319 15.18 0.64 1.73
C ASN A 319 16.66 0.64 2.13
N ARG A 320 17.26 -0.53 2.38
CA ARG A 320 18.67 -0.65 2.84
C ARG A 320 18.97 0.26 4.06
N ARG A 321 18.03 0.32 5.02
CA ARG A 321 18.06 1.27 6.15
C ARG A 321 19.18 0.99 7.17
N ASP A 322 19.79 -0.17 7.09
CA ASP A 322 20.97 -0.59 7.85
C ASP A 322 22.28 -0.01 7.33
N GLU A 323 22.28 0.55 6.13
CA GLU A 323 23.43 1.20 5.52
C GLU A 323 23.39 2.73 5.73
N ASN A 324 24.57 3.36 5.69
CA ASN A 324 24.67 4.81 5.73
C ASN A 324 24.29 5.44 4.36
N ASN A 325 24.38 6.77 4.23
CA ASN A 325 24.04 7.52 3.04
C ASN A 325 25.28 7.95 2.22
N SER A 326 26.40 7.24 2.32
CA SER A 326 27.65 7.61 1.63
C SER A 326 27.50 7.58 0.11
N ASP A 327 26.77 6.61 -0.41
CA ASP A 327 26.48 6.50 -1.85
C ASP A 327 25.73 7.73 -2.37
N LEU A 328 24.73 8.22 -1.66
CA LEU A 328 24.01 9.46 -2.00
C LEU A 328 24.91 10.69 -1.84
N GLN A 329 25.83 10.69 -0.87
CA GLN A 329 26.79 11.79 -0.70
C GLN A 329 27.77 11.83 -1.86
N ASP A 330 28.19 10.67 -2.38
CA ASP A 330 29.07 10.59 -3.56
C ASP A 330 28.38 11.13 -4.81
N LEU A 331 27.08 10.85 -5.00
CA LEU A 331 26.27 11.48 -6.05
C LEU A 331 26.26 13.02 -5.91
N ILE A 332 25.96 13.52 -4.70
CA ILE A 332 25.91 14.96 -4.43
C ILE A 332 27.25 15.64 -4.72
N ASN A 333 28.35 15.00 -4.32
CA ASN A 333 29.72 15.49 -4.54
C ASN A 333 30.08 15.46 -6.04
N GLY A 334 29.73 14.39 -6.73
CA GLY A 334 29.94 14.27 -8.17
C GLY A 334 29.18 15.31 -8.98
N LEU A 335 27.93 15.56 -8.62
CA LEU A 335 27.11 16.62 -9.21
C LEU A 335 27.59 18.03 -8.85
N ALA A 336 28.47 18.20 -7.87
CA ALA A 336 29.08 19.50 -7.51
C ALA A 336 30.30 19.83 -8.35
N GLN A 337 30.82 18.92 -9.15
CA GLN A 337 31.93 19.14 -10.06
C GLN A 337 31.56 20.11 -11.19
N SER A 338 32.50 20.44 -12.04
CA SER A 338 32.30 21.34 -13.18
C SER A 338 33.08 20.88 -14.42
N GLY A 339 32.72 21.40 -15.59
CA GLY A 339 33.39 21.10 -16.86
C GLY A 339 33.40 19.62 -17.19
N THR A 340 34.49 19.12 -17.77
CA THR A 340 34.63 17.72 -18.21
C THR A 340 34.48 16.71 -17.08
N SER A 341 34.90 17.04 -15.86
CA SER A 341 34.75 16.12 -14.70
C SER A 341 33.27 15.90 -14.37
N LEU A 342 32.45 16.94 -14.40
CA LEU A 342 31.01 16.83 -14.23
C LEU A 342 30.37 16.06 -15.39
N ASP A 343 30.83 16.28 -16.61
CA ASP A 343 30.32 15.55 -17.78
C ASP A 343 30.58 14.06 -17.66
N ASN A 344 31.82 13.66 -17.41
CA ASN A 344 32.20 12.27 -17.21
C ASN A 344 31.40 11.65 -16.07
N PHE A 345 31.37 12.31 -14.88
CA PHE A 345 30.61 11.81 -13.74
C PHE A 345 29.14 11.57 -14.10
N THR A 346 28.51 12.51 -14.79
CA THR A 346 27.10 12.39 -15.18
C THR A 346 26.86 11.23 -16.15
N PHE A 347 27.72 11.07 -17.14
CA PHE A 347 27.58 9.96 -18.10
C PHE A 347 27.88 8.59 -17.49
N ASP A 348 28.78 8.53 -16.50
CA ASP A 348 29.18 7.27 -15.87
C ASP A 348 28.24 6.82 -14.72
N ASN A 349 27.48 7.77 -14.10
CA ASN A 349 26.73 7.49 -12.87
C ASN A 349 25.24 7.78 -12.96
N VAL A 350 24.73 8.35 -14.06
CA VAL A 350 23.31 8.75 -14.16
C VAL A 350 22.64 8.05 -15.33
N ASN A 351 21.53 7.41 -15.08
CA ASN A 351 20.65 6.90 -16.12
C ASN A 351 19.95 8.08 -16.81
N ILE A 352 20.66 8.68 -17.75
CA ILE A 352 20.22 9.88 -18.47
C ILE A 352 18.87 9.66 -19.19
N PRO A 353 18.65 8.53 -19.90
CA PRO A 353 17.36 8.27 -20.53
C PRO A 353 16.18 8.26 -19.53
N MET A 354 16.31 7.61 -18.37
CA MET A 354 15.28 7.59 -17.34
C MET A 354 15.02 8.98 -16.78
N CYS A 355 16.06 9.73 -16.45
CA CYS A 355 15.94 11.10 -15.94
C CYS A 355 15.29 12.05 -16.96
N VAL A 356 15.70 11.98 -18.22
CA VAL A 356 15.12 12.80 -19.31
C VAL A 356 13.67 12.43 -19.56
N ASN A 357 13.32 11.15 -19.51
CA ASN A 357 11.93 10.70 -19.66
C ASN A 357 11.05 11.22 -18.52
N MET A 358 11.54 11.12 -17.28
CA MET A 358 10.85 11.64 -16.10
C MET A 358 10.66 13.18 -16.20
N MET A 359 11.71 13.93 -16.59
CA MET A 359 11.61 15.38 -16.82
C MET A 359 10.55 15.73 -17.85
N ALA A 360 10.51 15.00 -18.97
CA ALA A 360 9.57 15.26 -20.06
C ALA A 360 8.13 14.95 -19.65
N ALA A 361 7.92 13.85 -18.96
CA ALA A 361 6.61 13.50 -18.43
C ALA A 361 6.14 14.49 -17.38
N ALA A 362 7.02 14.93 -16.46
CA ALA A 362 6.73 15.97 -15.47
C ALA A 362 6.33 17.30 -16.13
N ALA A 363 6.96 17.67 -17.25
CA ALA A 363 6.60 18.86 -18.03
C ALA A 363 5.21 18.72 -18.66
N VAL A 364 4.87 17.56 -19.20
CA VAL A 364 3.58 17.29 -19.85
C VAL A 364 2.44 17.28 -18.85
N VAL A 365 2.59 16.58 -17.70
CA VAL A 365 1.60 16.64 -16.61
C VAL A 365 1.66 17.93 -15.82
N ARG A 366 2.60 18.82 -16.15
CA ARG A 366 2.82 20.09 -15.50
C ARG A 366 2.93 19.96 -13.98
N ASN A 367 3.80 19.07 -13.53
CA ASN A 367 4.13 18.89 -12.12
C ASN A 367 5.06 20.01 -11.65
N ILE A 368 4.48 21.05 -11.09
CA ILE A 368 5.20 22.26 -10.65
C ILE A 368 5.59 22.23 -9.17
N ASP A 369 5.19 21.19 -8.42
CA ASP A 369 5.55 21.05 -7.00
C ASP A 369 6.76 20.12 -6.76
N MET A 370 7.41 19.68 -7.82
CA MET A 370 8.65 18.92 -7.78
C MET A 370 9.86 19.85 -7.66
N HIS A 371 10.28 20.13 -6.42
CA HIS A 371 11.41 21.01 -6.14
C HIS A 371 12.33 20.41 -5.07
N ARG A 372 12.19 20.80 -3.81
CA ARG A 372 12.96 20.28 -2.68
C ARG A 372 12.42 18.96 -2.15
N LYS A 373 11.26 18.55 -2.61
CA LYS A 373 10.48 17.38 -2.20
C LYS A 373 9.70 16.84 -3.41
N ASN A 374 8.89 15.82 -3.16
CA ASN A 374 7.97 15.24 -4.14
C ASN A 374 8.70 14.48 -5.27
N TRP A 375 9.80 13.82 -4.93
CA TRP A 375 10.53 12.92 -5.80
C TRP A 375 11.38 11.94 -4.98
N TYR A 376 11.76 10.84 -5.63
CA TYR A 376 12.75 9.89 -5.12
C TYR A 376 13.99 9.92 -6.00
N ILE A 377 15.13 9.58 -5.41
CA ILE A 377 16.34 9.21 -6.11
C ILE A 377 16.63 7.73 -5.88
N TYR A 378 16.79 7.01 -6.95
CA TYR A 378 17.02 5.57 -7.00
C TYR A 378 18.40 5.29 -7.57
N ARG A 379 19.11 4.32 -6.99
CA ARG A 379 20.35 3.76 -7.53
C ARG A 379 20.17 2.29 -7.83
N ASP A 380 20.57 1.86 -9.02
CA ASP A 380 20.57 0.43 -9.41
C ASP A 380 21.75 -0.32 -8.81
N THR A 381 21.80 -0.35 -7.47
CA THR A 381 22.95 -0.83 -6.68
C THR A 381 23.30 -2.28 -7.00
N GLY A 382 24.56 -2.51 -7.32
CA GLY A 382 25.10 -3.85 -7.63
C GLY A 382 24.75 -4.38 -9.03
N LYS A 383 24.15 -3.53 -9.88
CA LYS A 383 23.91 -3.80 -11.29
C LYS A 383 24.58 -2.73 -12.15
N SER A 384 23.83 -1.76 -12.68
CA SER A 384 24.42 -0.64 -13.42
C SER A 384 25.07 0.41 -12.51
N ASP A 385 24.69 0.46 -11.25
CA ASP A 385 25.05 1.48 -10.26
C ASP A 385 24.64 2.91 -10.65
N GLU A 386 23.85 3.07 -11.72
CA GLU A 386 23.36 4.35 -12.19
C GLU A 386 22.23 4.90 -11.30
N TRP A 387 22.17 6.22 -11.22
CA TRP A 387 21.13 6.96 -10.51
C TRP A 387 20.02 7.44 -11.43
N ALA A 388 18.77 7.37 -10.96
CA ALA A 388 17.59 7.86 -11.67
C ALA A 388 16.61 8.55 -10.72
N LEU A 389 15.83 9.51 -11.25
CA LEU A 389 14.77 10.19 -10.51
C LEU A 389 13.41 9.52 -10.76
N LEU A 390 12.62 9.39 -9.69
CA LEU A 390 11.26 8.84 -9.72
C LEU A 390 10.28 9.87 -9.14
N PRO A 391 9.04 9.95 -9.67
CA PRO A 391 8.07 10.96 -9.23
C PRO A 391 7.40 10.58 -7.91
N TRP A 392 7.03 11.60 -7.15
CA TRP A 392 6.17 11.49 -5.97
C TRP A 392 5.23 12.69 -5.88
N ASP A 393 4.04 12.50 -5.29
CA ASP A 393 3.07 13.53 -4.92
C ASP A 393 2.67 14.44 -6.11
N LEU A 394 1.72 13.97 -6.91
CA LEU A 394 1.27 14.64 -8.13
C LEU A 394 -0.06 15.39 -7.96
N ASP A 395 -0.54 15.61 -6.73
CA ASP A 395 -1.80 16.28 -6.44
C ASP A 395 -1.81 17.76 -6.90
N LEU A 396 -0.64 18.38 -6.99
CA LEU A 396 -0.45 19.71 -7.51
C LEU A 396 0.12 19.71 -8.93
N SER A 397 -0.40 18.84 -9.79
CA SER A 397 -0.11 18.79 -11.23
C SER A 397 -1.18 19.51 -12.06
N GLN A 398 -1.09 19.45 -13.39
CA GLN A 398 -1.96 20.09 -14.38
C GLN A 398 -2.20 21.58 -14.09
N GLY A 399 -1.15 22.31 -13.76
CA GLY A 399 -1.19 23.77 -13.55
C GLY A 399 -1.68 24.22 -12.17
N ARG A 400 -1.97 23.29 -11.25
CA ARG A 400 -2.27 23.64 -9.87
C ARG A 400 -0.98 23.99 -9.12
N TYR A 401 -1.03 25.05 -8.32
CA TYR A 401 0.11 25.51 -7.52
C TYR A 401 -0.27 25.60 -6.03
N TRP A 402 0.65 25.32 -5.14
CA TRP A 402 0.42 25.25 -3.69
C TRP A 402 -0.06 26.55 -3.03
N ARG A 403 0.19 27.72 -3.64
CA ARG A 403 -0.30 29.02 -3.17
C ARG A 403 -1.71 29.37 -3.66
N SER A 404 -2.56 28.40 -3.97
CA SER A 404 -3.91 28.60 -4.50
C SER A 404 -3.96 29.30 -5.85
N GLN A 405 -2.84 29.40 -6.56
CA GLN A 405 -2.76 29.97 -7.89
C GLN A 405 -2.85 28.87 -8.94
N PHE A 406 -3.46 29.24 -10.06
CA PHE A 406 -3.51 28.38 -11.24
C PHE A 406 -2.61 29.01 -12.30
N ASN A 407 -1.60 28.26 -12.73
CA ASN A 407 -0.62 28.73 -13.70
C ASN A 407 -0.69 27.92 -14.98
N TYR A 408 -1.84 27.92 -15.62
CA TYR A 408 -2.09 27.13 -16.82
C TYR A 408 -1.25 27.60 -18.02
N PHE A 409 -0.90 28.88 -18.07
CA PHE A 409 -0.25 29.52 -19.22
C PHE A 409 1.14 30.09 -18.92
N SER A 410 1.68 29.85 -17.73
CA SER A 410 3.01 30.35 -17.38
C SER A 410 4.09 29.30 -17.66
N ASN A 411 5.30 29.78 -17.87
CA ASN A 411 6.49 28.97 -18.14
C ASN A 411 7.17 28.49 -16.84
N LEU A 412 6.40 28.07 -15.84
CA LEU A 412 6.90 27.77 -14.49
C LEU A 412 7.94 26.65 -14.46
N MET A 413 7.84 25.66 -15.36
CA MET A 413 8.81 24.57 -15.44
C MET A 413 10.20 25.06 -15.84
N GLU A 414 10.28 26.13 -16.64
CA GLU A 414 11.54 26.71 -17.11
C GLU A 414 11.99 27.92 -16.27
N THR A 415 11.09 28.83 -15.93
CA THR A 415 11.45 30.15 -15.41
C THR A 415 11.49 30.29 -13.90
N ASN A 416 10.87 29.38 -13.14
CA ASN A 416 10.84 29.46 -11.67
C ASN A 416 11.67 28.39 -10.97
N GLY A 417 12.66 27.82 -11.65
CA GLY A 417 13.67 27.03 -10.99
C GLY A 417 13.38 25.56 -10.84
N TYR A 418 12.33 25.02 -11.47
CA TYR A 418 12.04 23.60 -11.42
C TYR A 418 12.97 22.78 -12.31
N ILE A 419 13.38 23.33 -13.44
CA ILE A 419 14.33 22.69 -14.37
C ILE A 419 15.59 23.56 -14.59
N GLU A 420 15.43 24.88 -14.74
CA GLU A 420 16.47 25.77 -15.29
C GLU A 420 17.26 26.59 -14.25
N THR A 421 16.69 26.95 -13.11
CA THR A 421 17.30 27.90 -12.20
C THR A 421 17.59 27.38 -10.80
N GLY A 422 18.35 28.14 -9.99
CA GLY A 422 18.93 27.74 -8.72
C GLY A 422 18.04 27.16 -7.60
N GLY A 423 16.77 26.95 -7.90
CA GLY A 423 15.86 26.20 -7.06
C GLY A 423 15.59 24.77 -7.54
N ALA A 424 16.01 24.41 -8.73
CA ALA A 424 15.80 23.10 -9.32
C ALA A 424 16.57 21.98 -8.60
N VAL A 425 16.09 20.76 -8.74
CA VAL A 425 16.89 19.58 -8.43
C VAL A 425 18.16 19.63 -9.28
N ARG A 426 19.31 19.65 -8.63
CA ARG A 426 20.62 19.90 -9.31
C ARG A 426 20.83 19.00 -10.53
N LEU A 427 20.50 17.72 -10.42
CA LEU A 427 20.62 16.78 -11.53
C LEU A 427 19.78 17.22 -12.74
N LEU A 428 18.53 17.62 -12.53
CA LEU A 428 17.66 18.05 -13.63
C LEU A 428 18.16 19.35 -14.27
N ALA A 429 18.60 20.32 -13.46
CA ALA A 429 19.18 21.56 -13.96
C ALA A 429 20.42 21.31 -14.83
N GLN A 430 21.29 20.38 -14.43
CA GLN A 430 22.49 20.02 -15.20
C GLN A 430 22.15 19.32 -16.51
N LEU A 431 21.21 18.38 -16.50
CA LEU A 431 20.75 17.73 -17.73
C LEU A 431 20.12 18.75 -18.69
N TYR A 432 19.36 19.72 -18.17
CA TYR A 432 18.76 20.76 -18.99
C TYR A 432 19.79 21.77 -19.53
N SER A 433 20.84 22.08 -18.79
CA SER A 433 21.88 23.02 -19.21
C SER A 433 22.72 22.51 -20.40
N ARG A 434 22.88 21.19 -20.54
CA ARG A 434 23.65 20.58 -21.63
C ARG A 434 22.85 20.49 -22.92
N ARG A 435 23.45 20.90 -24.03
CA ARG A 435 22.79 20.96 -25.36
C ARG A 435 22.29 19.55 -25.78
N SER A 436 23.06 18.49 -25.56
CA SER A 436 22.69 17.13 -25.96
C SER A 436 21.48 16.61 -25.19
N THR A 437 21.53 16.62 -23.85
CA THR A 437 20.45 16.11 -23.00
C THR A 437 19.20 17.01 -23.05
N ARG A 438 19.37 18.34 -23.20
CA ARG A 438 18.26 19.25 -23.47
C ARG A 438 17.57 18.95 -24.81
N ALA A 439 18.33 18.61 -25.85
CA ALA A 439 17.74 18.18 -27.13
C ALA A 439 16.96 16.86 -26.99
N MET A 440 17.46 15.90 -26.18
CA MET A 440 16.70 14.69 -25.84
C MET A 440 15.40 15.04 -25.12
N PHE A 441 15.47 15.92 -24.12
CA PHE A 441 14.31 16.40 -23.37
C PHE A 441 13.23 17.00 -24.29
N TYR A 442 13.58 17.96 -25.16
CA TYR A 442 12.59 18.55 -26.07
C TYR A 442 12.00 17.59 -27.07
N ARG A 443 12.80 16.64 -27.58
CA ARG A 443 12.28 15.58 -28.46
C ARG A 443 11.28 14.71 -27.70
N ARG A 444 11.58 14.36 -26.46
CA ARG A 444 10.69 13.53 -25.64
C ARG A 444 9.42 14.27 -25.24
N VAL A 445 9.53 15.53 -24.83
CA VAL A 445 8.36 16.39 -24.56
C VAL A 445 7.46 16.46 -25.77
N ARG A 446 8.00 16.65 -26.96
CA ARG A 446 7.20 16.67 -28.19
C ARG A 446 6.48 15.33 -28.41
N SER A 447 7.17 14.22 -28.29
CA SER A 447 6.56 12.90 -28.48
C SER A 447 5.42 12.65 -27.46
N LEU A 448 5.61 13.06 -26.21
CA LEU A 448 4.57 12.93 -25.17
C LEU A 448 3.42 13.92 -25.37
N HIS A 449 3.73 15.13 -25.81
CA HIS A 449 2.72 16.13 -26.17
C HIS A 449 1.80 15.60 -27.29
N ASP A 450 2.38 15.06 -28.36
CA ASP A 450 1.61 14.50 -29.47
C ASP A 450 0.72 13.30 -29.03
N LEU A 451 1.14 12.54 -28.01
CA LEU A 451 0.38 11.42 -27.47
C LEU A 451 -0.74 11.84 -26.51
N TYR A 452 -0.54 12.85 -25.68
CA TYR A 452 -1.43 13.17 -24.57
C TYR A 452 -2.14 14.51 -24.67
N LEU A 453 -1.62 15.45 -25.44
CA LEU A 453 -2.12 16.83 -25.55
C LEU A 453 -2.51 17.15 -26.99
N GLN A 454 -3.58 16.55 -27.49
CA GLN A 454 -4.08 16.78 -28.82
C GLN A 454 -4.58 18.23 -29.00
N SER A 455 -4.60 18.72 -30.23
CA SER A 455 -5.05 20.07 -30.54
C SER A 455 -6.55 20.29 -30.24
N ALA A 456 -6.95 21.53 -30.06
CA ALA A 456 -8.34 21.90 -29.82
C ALA A 456 -9.30 21.54 -30.96
N ASP A 457 -8.78 21.28 -32.16
CA ASP A 457 -9.57 20.86 -33.34
C ASP A 457 -9.81 19.35 -33.36
N THR A 458 -9.12 18.56 -32.52
CA THR A 458 -9.36 17.12 -32.38
C THR A 458 -10.70 16.89 -31.67
N PRO A 459 -11.55 15.95 -32.12
CA PRO A 459 -12.77 15.60 -31.43
C PRO A 459 -12.51 15.23 -29.95
N MET A 460 -13.40 15.63 -29.05
CA MET A 460 -13.18 15.47 -27.58
C MET A 460 -12.96 14.00 -27.19
N GLU A 461 -13.65 13.08 -27.81
CA GLU A 461 -13.55 11.64 -27.62
C GLU A 461 -12.17 11.06 -28.01
N GLU A 462 -11.44 11.75 -28.90
CA GLU A 462 -10.10 11.38 -29.33
C GLU A 462 -8.99 12.07 -28.52
N ARG A 463 -9.33 13.10 -27.73
CA ARG A 463 -8.37 13.78 -26.87
C ARG A 463 -8.12 12.95 -25.62
N TYR A 464 -6.88 12.55 -25.42
CA TYR A 464 -6.53 11.69 -24.29
C TYR A 464 -6.90 12.31 -22.94
N TYR A 465 -6.48 13.54 -22.68
CA TYR A 465 -6.66 14.21 -21.41
C TYR A 465 -8.13 14.40 -21.06
N GLU A 466 -8.89 15.01 -21.95
CA GLU A 466 -10.30 15.32 -21.74
C GLU A 466 -11.13 14.04 -21.59
N ARG A 467 -10.90 13.06 -22.48
CA ARG A 467 -11.59 11.77 -22.38
C ARG A 467 -11.29 11.08 -21.06
N ARG A 468 -10.00 10.99 -20.69
CA ARG A 468 -9.60 10.29 -19.46
C ARG A 468 -10.05 11.02 -18.19
N LEU A 469 -10.03 12.34 -18.19
CA LEU A 469 -10.59 13.18 -17.14
C LEU A 469 -12.08 12.92 -16.93
N ASN A 470 -12.84 12.85 -18.02
CA ASN A 470 -14.29 12.55 -17.98
C ASN A 470 -14.54 11.13 -17.46
N GLU A 471 -13.77 10.14 -17.91
CA GLU A 471 -13.88 8.76 -17.43
C GLU A 471 -13.62 8.67 -15.92
N LEU A 472 -12.54 9.28 -15.43
CA LEU A 472 -12.20 9.28 -13.99
C LEU A 472 -13.23 10.04 -13.15
N SER A 473 -13.71 11.19 -13.66
CA SER A 473 -14.75 11.97 -12.97
C SER A 473 -16.08 11.23 -12.90
N ALA A 474 -16.42 10.45 -13.93
CA ALA A 474 -17.66 9.67 -13.96
C ALA A 474 -17.65 8.45 -13.01
N LEU A 475 -16.51 8.11 -12.42
CA LEU A 475 -16.42 7.12 -11.35
C LEU A 475 -16.83 7.70 -9.99
N ILE A 476 -16.72 9.03 -9.82
CA ILE A 476 -16.96 9.72 -8.56
C ILE A 476 -18.41 10.22 -8.56
N ASP A 477 -19.28 9.53 -7.86
CA ASP A 477 -20.67 9.95 -7.71
C ASP A 477 -20.78 11.17 -6.79
N PRO A 478 -21.86 11.98 -6.89
CA PRO A 478 -22.08 13.11 -5.98
C PRO A 478 -22.09 12.71 -4.49
N GLU A 479 -22.51 11.49 -4.17
CA GLU A 479 -22.51 10.94 -2.81
C GLU A 479 -21.10 10.58 -2.30
N ASP A 480 -20.09 10.60 -3.17
CA ASP A 480 -18.71 10.37 -2.82
C ASP A 480 -17.92 11.68 -2.50
N ILE A 481 -18.61 12.83 -2.45
CA ILE A 481 -17.92 14.13 -2.34
C ILE A 481 -18.14 14.73 -0.92
#